data_84249f79162ff3dede48480a6678e45a
#
_entry.id   84249f79162ff3dede48480a6678e45a
#
_cell.length_a   1.000
_cell.length_b   1.000
_cell.length_c   1.000
_cell.angle_alpha   90.00
_cell.angle_beta   90.00
_cell.angle_gamma   90.00
#
_symmetry.space_group_name_H-M   'P 1'
#
loop_
_entity.id
_entity.type
_entity.pdbx_description
1 polymer ?
#
loop_
_entity_poly.entity_id
_entity_poly.type
_entity_poly.pdbx_seq_one_letter_code
_entity_poly.pdbx_strand_id
1 'polypeptide(L)'
;MRTLDAPRLTTPSHPSAKAAASIRPRSRIIITSLALFALLVSANLSTPLFPLLEQKLGTGSIGTSLAFSSYVLALIVGLLIFRRIADTVNRRTVLLVALATAAGATAALAFAPSLGWFCAARAAQGVAVACATGIGAASLRALLPSKPALVGRLTLLATSGGVAAGPILGGLLSGIGEPLVTPYLVVAAVIAVILPAIVVIAPHWACAQVPPHRGLALADVPPPAIDDRDDHLGPDPAAARASRL
;
A
#
# COMPACT_ATOMS: atom_id res chain seq x y z
N MET A 1 28.66 13.69 63.08
CA MET A 1 27.84 12.97 62.10
C MET A 1 27.59 13.94 60.96
N ARG A 2 28.41 13.88 59.91
CA ARG A 2 28.33 14.78 58.75
C ARG A 2 27.48 14.07 57.66
N THR A 3 26.33 14.61 57.36
CA THR A 3 25.50 14.19 56.23
C THR A 3 26.16 14.65 54.94
N LEU A 4 26.56 13.69 54.10
CA LEU A 4 27.08 13.92 52.76
C LEU A 4 25.91 14.27 51.82
N ASP A 5 25.82 15.56 51.45
CA ASP A 5 24.93 16.00 50.37
C ASP A 5 25.41 15.39 49.05
N ALA A 6 24.58 14.53 48.47
CA ALA A 6 24.81 14.00 47.14
C ALA A 6 24.56 15.10 46.09
N PRO A 7 25.46 15.28 45.09
CA PRO A 7 25.29 16.28 44.06
C PRO A 7 24.08 15.91 43.20
N ARG A 8 23.10 16.83 43.10
CA ARG A 8 21.98 16.74 42.15
C ARG A 8 22.54 16.76 40.72
N LEU A 9 22.46 15.63 40.05
CA LEU A 9 22.71 15.54 38.62
C LEU A 9 21.64 16.38 37.92
N THR A 10 22.03 17.57 37.47
CA THR A 10 21.22 18.35 36.53
C THR A 10 21.16 17.61 35.22
N THR A 11 20.02 16.97 34.93
CA THR A 11 19.73 16.43 33.60
C THR A 11 19.81 17.57 32.59
N PRO A 12 20.63 17.43 31.52
CA PRO A 12 20.65 18.42 30.46
C PRO A 12 19.26 18.51 29.86
N SER A 13 18.67 19.70 29.90
CA SER A 13 17.44 20.05 29.25
C SER A 13 17.64 19.85 27.75
N HIS A 14 17.18 18.72 27.19
CA HIS A 14 17.08 18.56 25.76
C HIS A 14 16.25 19.72 25.20
N PRO A 15 16.77 20.42 24.17
CA PRO A 15 16.02 21.48 23.54
C PRO A 15 14.71 20.88 23.00
N SER A 16 13.65 21.52 23.45
CA SER A 16 12.25 21.14 23.15
C SER A 16 12.02 20.83 21.68
N ALA A 17 11.74 19.56 21.38
CA ALA A 17 11.22 19.08 20.09
C ALA A 17 9.81 19.63 19.78
N LYS A 18 9.42 20.79 20.32
CA LYS A 18 8.09 21.42 20.22
C LYS A 18 7.87 22.27 18.98
N ALA A 19 8.81 22.33 18.03
CA ALA A 19 8.67 23.17 16.83
C ALA A 19 8.42 22.38 15.53
N ALA A 20 8.18 21.06 15.57
CA ALA A 20 7.62 20.38 14.40
C ALA A 20 6.12 20.66 14.43
N ALA A 21 5.69 21.64 13.63
CA ALA A 21 4.30 21.98 13.42
C ALA A 21 3.47 20.71 13.32
N SER A 22 2.52 20.53 14.22
CA SER A 22 1.62 19.38 14.30
C SER A 22 0.68 19.40 13.08
N ILE A 23 1.19 18.98 11.93
CA ILE A 23 0.36 18.77 10.75
C ILE A 23 -0.67 17.72 11.16
N ARG A 24 -1.93 18.11 11.10
CA ARG A 24 -3.08 17.36 11.62
C ARG A 24 -3.00 15.92 11.08
N PRO A 25 -3.15 14.89 11.91
CA PRO A 25 -3.07 13.47 11.47
C PRO A 25 -4.04 13.16 10.32
N ARG A 26 -5.13 13.92 10.22
CA ARG A 26 -6.11 13.81 9.11
C ARG A 26 -5.49 14.10 7.74
N SER A 27 -4.62 15.12 7.62
CA SER A 27 -3.98 15.46 6.34
C SER A 27 -3.06 14.34 5.83
N ARG A 28 -2.35 13.66 6.75
CA ARG A 28 -1.50 12.52 6.41
C ARG A 28 -2.30 11.32 5.90
N ILE A 29 -3.45 11.04 6.52
CA ILE A 29 -4.35 9.96 6.09
C ILE A 29 -4.89 10.25 4.69
N ILE A 30 -5.40 11.46 4.47
CA ILE A 30 -5.97 11.88 3.18
C ILE A 30 -4.91 11.78 2.08
N ILE A 31 -3.72 12.33 2.29
CA ILE A 31 -2.66 12.33 1.26
C ILE A 31 -2.17 10.91 0.96
N THR A 32 -2.02 10.05 1.96
CA THR A 32 -1.63 8.65 1.73
C THR A 32 -2.69 7.89 0.94
N SER A 33 -3.97 8.08 1.28
CA SER A 33 -5.08 7.45 0.54
C SER A 33 -5.18 8.00 -0.88
N LEU A 34 -4.99 9.31 -1.07
CA LEU A 34 -4.98 9.94 -2.40
C LEU A 34 -3.81 9.46 -3.26
N ALA A 35 -2.63 9.28 -2.66
CA ALA A 35 -1.47 8.73 -3.35
C ALA A 35 -1.72 7.29 -3.84
N LEU A 36 -2.30 6.43 -3.00
CA LEU A 36 -2.69 5.08 -3.40
C LEU A 36 -3.73 5.11 -4.52
N PHE A 37 -4.75 5.95 -4.38
CA PHE A 37 -5.78 6.11 -5.40
C PHE A 37 -5.18 6.54 -6.74
N ALA A 38 -4.36 7.58 -6.77
CA ALA A 38 -3.74 8.10 -7.98
C ALA A 38 -2.81 7.09 -8.67
N LEU A 39 -2.08 6.29 -7.88
CA LEU A 39 -1.26 5.20 -8.40
C LEU A 39 -2.10 4.12 -9.09
N LEU A 40 -3.22 3.72 -8.50
CA LEU A 40 -4.11 2.71 -9.09
C LEU A 40 -4.84 3.27 -10.33
N VAL A 41 -5.20 4.56 -10.32
CA VAL A 41 -5.72 5.25 -11.50
C VAL A 41 -4.69 5.17 -12.64
N SER A 42 -3.43 5.54 -12.39
CA SER A 42 -2.40 5.54 -13.43
C SER A 42 -2.16 4.15 -14.02
N ALA A 43 -2.17 3.12 -13.18
CA ALA A 43 -1.97 1.75 -13.61
C ALA A 43 -3.10 1.21 -14.49
N ASN A 44 -4.35 1.64 -14.26
CA ASN A 44 -5.53 1.14 -14.99
C ASN A 44 -5.99 2.08 -16.10
N LEU A 45 -5.36 3.26 -16.24
CA LEU A 45 -5.65 4.25 -17.26
C LEU A 45 -5.53 3.71 -18.69
N SER A 46 -4.58 2.80 -18.93
CA SER A 46 -4.29 2.25 -20.25
C SER A 46 -5.36 1.31 -20.79
N THR A 47 -6.25 0.79 -19.95
CA THR A 47 -7.21 -0.23 -20.35
C THR A 47 -8.08 0.17 -21.54
N PRO A 48 -8.76 1.33 -21.55
CA PRO A 48 -9.55 1.76 -22.72
C PRO A 48 -8.69 2.24 -23.89
N LEU A 49 -7.40 2.48 -23.67
CA LEU A 49 -6.50 3.02 -24.68
C LEU A 49 -5.80 1.91 -25.51
N PHE A 50 -5.89 0.65 -25.10
CA PHE A 50 -5.28 -0.46 -25.81
C PHE A 50 -5.68 -0.57 -27.28
N PRO A 51 -6.96 -0.43 -27.68
CA PRO A 51 -7.33 -0.48 -29.10
C PRO A 51 -6.67 0.62 -29.94
N LEU A 52 -6.53 1.82 -29.37
CA LEU A 52 -5.84 2.94 -30.02
C LEU A 52 -4.33 2.69 -30.13
N LEU A 53 -3.75 2.05 -29.13
CA LEU A 53 -2.34 1.66 -29.13
C LEU A 53 -2.05 0.60 -30.19
N GLU A 54 -2.93 -0.40 -30.33
CA GLU A 54 -2.83 -1.42 -31.38
C GLU A 54 -2.81 -0.81 -32.78
N GLN A 55 -3.69 0.15 -33.03
CA GLN A 55 -3.74 0.87 -34.30
C GLN A 55 -2.47 1.69 -34.54
N LYS A 56 -1.99 2.39 -33.51
CA LYS A 56 -0.78 3.26 -33.62
C LYS A 56 0.50 2.46 -33.83
N LEU A 57 0.68 1.32 -33.15
CA LEU A 57 1.90 0.53 -33.19
C LEU A 57 1.82 -0.66 -34.18
N GLY A 58 0.66 -0.94 -34.74
CA GLY A 58 0.46 -2.08 -35.68
C GLY A 58 0.73 -3.45 -35.07
N THR A 59 0.57 -3.60 -33.75
CA THR A 59 1.02 -4.79 -33.00
C THR A 59 -0.06 -5.84 -32.75
N GLY A 60 -1.33 -5.52 -33.05
CA GLY A 60 -2.47 -6.40 -32.82
C GLY A 60 -2.66 -6.82 -31.35
N SER A 61 -3.53 -7.79 -31.10
CA SER A 61 -3.90 -8.28 -29.77
C SER A 61 -2.73 -8.90 -28.98
N ILE A 62 -1.70 -9.42 -29.66
CA ILE A 62 -0.50 -9.95 -29.02
C ILE A 62 0.26 -8.82 -28.31
N GLY A 63 0.38 -7.65 -28.96
CA GLY A 63 1.04 -6.49 -28.39
C GLY A 63 0.36 -6.00 -27.10
N THR A 64 -0.97 -5.94 -27.10
CA THR A 64 -1.77 -5.58 -25.93
C THR A 64 -1.60 -6.59 -24.80
N SER A 65 -1.62 -7.88 -25.12
CA SER A 65 -1.42 -8.96 -24.13
C SER A 65 -0.02 -8.87 -23.49
N LEU A 66 1.01 -8.59 -24.28
CA LEU A 66 2.38 -8.39 -23.76
C LEU A 66 2.48 -7.15 -22.88
N ALA A 67 1.86 -6.04 -23.26
CA ALA A 67 1.84 -4.81 -22.48
C ALA A 67 1.11 -5.00 -21.15
N PHE A 68 0.02 -5.74 -21.11
CA PHE A 68 -0.68 -6.08 -19.87
C PHE A 68 0.15 -7.05 -19.02
N SER A 69 0.69 -8.11 -19.61
CA SER A 69 1.47 -9.12 -18.90
C SER A 69 2.75 -8.53 -18.29
N SER A 70 3.41 -7.58 -18.95
CA SER A 70 4.60 -6.92 -18.43
C SER A 70 4.32 -6.16 -17.13
N TYR A 71 3.18 -5.48 -17.03
CA TYR A 71 2.72 -4.82 -15.81
C TYR A 71 2.44 -5.83 -14.70
N VAL A 72 1.64 -6.87 -14.99
CA VAL A 72 1.23 -7.86 -13.98
C VAL A 72 2.45 -8.64 -13.46
N LEU A 73 3.34 -9.05 -14.34
CA LEU A 73 4.56 -9.76 -13.96
C LEU A 73 5.46 -8.89 -13.07
N ALA A 74 5.68 -7.64 -13.49
CA ALA A 74 6.47 -6.69 -12.71
C ALA A 74 5.83 -6.37 -11.34
N LEU A 75 4.51 -6.30 -11.26
CA LEU A 75 3.77 -6.12 -10.01
C LEU A 75 3.97 -7.33 -9.08
N ILE A 76 3.83 -8.56 -9.59
CA ILE A 76 4.02 -9.79 -8.79
C ILE A 76 5.46 -9.87 -8.28
N VAL A 77 6.44 -9.70 -9.17
CA VAL A 77 7.87 -9.71 -8.81
C VAL A 77 8.19 -8.61 -7.82
N GLY A 78 7.65 -7.41 -8.04
CA GLY A 78 7.79 -6.26 -7.14
C GLY A 78 7.24 -6.55 -5.74
N LEU A 79 6.06 -7.16 -5.63
CA LEU A 79 5.47 -7.55 -4.34
C LEU A 79 6.32 -8.60 -3.61
N LEU A 80 6.85 -9.59 -4.34
CA LEU A 80 7.69 -10.64 -3.75
C LEU A 80 9.02 -10.08 -3.22
N ILE A 81 9.66 -9.22 -4.00
CA ILE A 81 10.93 -8.58 -3.61
C ILE A 81 10.68 -7.61 -2.47
N PHE A 82 9.65 -6.77 -2.60
CA PHE A 82 9.35 -5.74 -1.61
C PHE A 82 8.99 -6.33 -0.24
N ARG A 83 8.29 -7.47 -0.20
CA ARG A 83 8.00 -8.19 1.04
C ARG A 83 9.25 -8.52 1.86
N ARG A 84 10.41 -8.77 1.20
CA ARG A 84 11.68 -9.05 1.87
C ARG A 84 12.38 -7.80 2.39
N ILE A 85 12.13 -6.65 1.76
CA ILE A 85 12.87 -5.40 2.02
C ILE A 85 12.04 -4.42 2.86
N ALA A 86 10.74 -4.64 2.99
CA ALA A 86 9.78 -3.71 3.60
C ALA A 86 10.16 -3.28 5.03
N ASP A 87 10.84 -4.15 5.80
CA ASP A 87 11.20 -3.88 7.19
C ASP A 87 12.51 -3.07 7.32
N THR A 88 13.32 -3.00 6.26
CA THR A 88 14.63 -2.34 6.27
C THR A 88 14.61 -0.92 5.70
N VAL A 89 13.55 -0.54 4.98
CA VAL A 89 13.51 0.69 4.20
C VAL A 89 12.57 1.73 4.83
N ASN A 90 12.98 2.99 4.74
CA ASN A 90 12.14 4.10 5.19
C ASN A 90 10.86 4.20 4.32
N ARG A 91 9.71 3.99 4.96
CA ARG A 91 8.39 4.00 4.29
C ARG A 91 8.13 5.25 3.47
N ARG A 92 8.58 6.42 3.95
CA ARG A 92 8.44 7.69 3.22
C ARG A 92 9.23 7.69 1.93
N THR A 93 10.49 7.29 1.99
CA THR A 93 11.38 7.25 0.82
C THR A 93 10.82 6.31 -0.24
N VAL A 94 10.37 5.13 0.16
CA VAL A 94 9.80 4.18 -0.80
C VAL A 94 8.51 4.69 -1.43
N LEU A 95 7.62 5.33 -0.66
CA LEU A 95 6.40 5.92 -1.22
C LEU A 95 6.72 7.05 -2.21
N LEU A 96 7.70 7.90 -1.89
CA LEU A 96 8.13 8.97 -2.79
C LEU A 96 8.77 8.43 -4.08
N VAL A 97 9.65 7.44 -3.96
CA VAL A 97 10.27 6.78 -5.12
C VAL A 97 9.21 6.08 -5.97
N ALA A 98 8.27 5.37 -5.34
CA ALA A 98 7.19 4.72 -6.06
C ALA A 98 6.31 5.73 -6.83
N LEU A 99 5.93 6.84 -6.20
CA LEU A 99 5.16 7.91 -6.87
C LEU A 99 5.95 8.57 -8.00
N ALA A 100 7.23 8.87 -7.78
CA ALA A 100 8.09 9.45 -8.81
C ALA A 100 8.26 8.50 -10.01
N THR A 101 8.50 7.20 -9.74
CA THR A 101 8.57 6.15 -10.77
C THR A 101 7.25 6.03 -11.51
N ALA A 102 6.11 6.02 -10.81
CA ALA A 102 4.80 5.95 -11.45
C ALA A 102 4.50 7.17 -12.32
N ALA A 103 4.81 8.38 -11.84
CA ALA A 103 4.65 9.62 -12.63
C ALA A 103 5.50 9.58 -13.89
N GLY A 104 6.79 9.26 -13.76
CA GLY A 104 7.71 9.15 -14.87
C GLY A 104 7.33 8.06 -15.88
N ALA A 105 6.97 6.87 -15.39
CA ALA A 105 6.51 5.77 -16.22
C ALA A 105 5.20 6.11 -16.95
N THR A 106 4.25 6.78 -16.27
CA THR A 106 3.00 7.24 -16.88
C THR A 106 3.25 8.28 -17.96
N ALA A 107 4.16 9.25 -17.72
CA ALA A 107 4.56 10.20 -18.73
C ALA A 107 5.29 9.52 -19.92
N ALA A 108 6.13 8.51 -19.65
CA ALA A 108 6.83 7.75 -20.68
C ALA A 108 5.89 6.98 -21.61
N LEU A 109 4.71 6.55 -21.10
CA LEU A 109 3.68 5.91 -21.93
C LEU A 109 3.08 6.86 -22.96
N ALA A 110 2.96 8.16 -22.64
CA ALA A 110 2.45 9.17 -23.56
C ALA A 110 3.29 9.26 -24.86
N PHE A 111 4.59 9.04 -24.74
CA PHE A 111 5.56 9.21 -25.82
C PHE A 111 6.16 7.88 -26.30
N ALA A 112 5.50 6.76 -26.07
CA ALA A 112 6.02 5.44 -26.41
C ALA A 112 6.20 5.29 -27.93
N PRO A 113 7.44 5.13 -28.42
CA PRO A 113 7.72 5.00 -29.85
C PRO A 113 7.60 3.56 -30.33
N SER A 114 7.60 2.60 -29.41
CA SER A 114 7.57 1.16 -29.73
C SER A 114 6.88 0.36 -28.64
N LEU A 115 6.45 -0.87 -28.98
CA LEU A 115 5.87 -1.80 -28.00
C LEU A 115 6.83 -2.11 -26.85
N GLY A 116 8.12 -2.33 -27.13
CA GLY A 116 9.12 -2.60 -26.10
C GLY A 116 9.25 -1.46 -25.08
N TRP A 117 9.22 -0.22 -25.53
CA TRP A 117 9.21 0.95 -24.67
C TRP A 117 7.94 0.98 -23.80
N PHE A 118 6.78 0.73 -24.43
CA PHE A 118 5.51 0.69 -23.72
C PHE A 118 5.52 -0.38 -22.64
N CYS A 119 5.98 -1.61 -22.95
CA CYS A 119 6.11 -2.71 -21.99
C CYS A 119 7.08 -2.36 -20.83
N ALA A 120 8.20 -1.70 -21.11
CA ALA A 120 9.15 -1.29 -20.08
C ALA A 120 8.53 -0.24 -19.13
N ALA A 121 7.83 0.75 -19.66
CA ALA A 121 7.11 1.74 -18.85
C ALA A 121 5.99 1.08 -18.03
N ARG A 122 5.25 0.12 -18.58
CA ARG A 122 4.24 -0.68 -17.86
C ARG A 122 4.86 -1.50 -16.74
N ALA A 123 6.01 -2.12 -16.97
CA ALA A 123 6.74 -2.84 -15.93
C ALA A 123 7.19 -1.91 -14.78
N ALA A 124 7.69 -0.72 -15.11
CA ALA A 124 8.05 0.28 -14.11
C ALA A 124 6.82 0.73 -13.27
N GLN A 125 5.65 0.93 -13.90
CA GLN A 125 4.40 1.18 -13.19
C GLN A 125 4.04 0.01 -12.26
N GLY A 126 4.19 -1.24 -12.71
CA GLY A 126 3.90 -2.43 -11.91
C GLY A 126 4.73 -2.48 -10.63
N VAL A 127 6.04 -2.24 -10.73
CA VAL A 127 6.94 -2.16 -9.56
C VAL A 127 6.52 -1.03 -8.62
N ALA A 128 6.22 0.15 -9.17
CA ALA A 128 5.80 1.31 -8.38
C ALA A 128 4.52 1.02 -7.59
N VAL A 129 3.52 0.42 -8.21
CA VAL A 129 2.26 0.02 -7.56
C VAL A 129 2.50 -1.05 -6.50
N ALA A 130 3.37 -2.04 -6.75
CA ALA A 130 3.73 -3.06 -5.77
C ALA A 130 4.31 -2.46 -4.48
N CYS A 131 5.30 -1.57 -4.63
CA CYS A 131 5.93 -0.89 -3.50
C CYS A 131 4.93 0.01 -2.73
N ALA A 132 4.13 0.79 -3.47
CA ALA A 132 3.22 1.75 -2.87
C ALA A 132 2.04 1.11 -2.14
N THR A 133 1.46 0.04 -2.66
CA THR A 133 0.33 -0.66 -2.02
C THR A 133 0.73 -1.28 -0.70
N GLY A 134 1.90 -1.94 -0.64
CA GLY A 134 2.45 -2.52 0.59
C GLY A 134 2.69 -1.46 1.67
N ILE A 135 3.40 -0.38 1.31
CA ILE A 135 3.72 0.71 2.24
C ILE A 135 2.52 1.57 2.59
N GLY A 136 1.65 1.86 1.64
CA GLY A 136 0.47 2.69 1.88
C GLY A 136 -0.45 2.07 2.93
N ALA A 137 -0.75 0.78 2.81
CA ALA A 137 -1.53 0.06 3.81
C ALA A 137 -0.84 0.03 5.18
N ALA A 138 0.48 -0.23 5.22
CA ALA A 138 1.26 -0.21 6.47
C ALA A 138 1.29 1.20 7.11
N SER A 139 1.37 2.25 6.29
CA SER A 139 1.35 3.64 6.73
C SER A 139 0.00 4.03 7.33
N LEU A 140 -1.11 3.65 6.69
CA LEU A 140 -2.45 3.90 7.23
C LEU A 140 -2.67 3.17 8.56
N ARG A 141 -2.15 1.93 8.70
CA ARG A 141 -2.20 1.20 9.98
C ARG A 141 -1.43 1.92 11.09
N ALA A 142 -0.25 2.46 10.77
CA ALA A 142 0.56 3.22 11.73
C ALA A 142 -0.09 4.55 12.14
N LEU A 143 -0.85 5.19 11.25
CA LEU A 143 -1.59 6.43 11.53
C LEU A 143 -2.88 6.21 12.32
N LEU A 144 -3.48 5.03 12.23
CA LEU A 144 -4.78 4.69 12.83
C LEU A 144 -4.72 3.34 13.60
N PRO A 145 -3.85 3.19 14.60
CA PRO A 145 -3.66 1.91 15.29
C PRO A 145 -4.92 1.43 16.03
N SER A 146 -5.74 2.35 16.53
CA SER A 146 -6.97 2.04 17.26
C SER A 146 -8.21 1.82 16.37
N LYS A 147 -8.09 1.98 15.04
CA LYS A 147 -9.24 1.92 14.11
C LYS A 147 -8.96 1.02 12.91
N PRO A 148 -8.72 -0.29 13.09
CA PRO A 148 -8.35 -1.20 12.00
C PRO A 148 -9.42 -1.31 10.91
N ALA A 149 -10.71 -1.25 11.26
CA ALA A 149 -11.81 -1.25 10.29
C ALA A 149 -11.79 -0.01 9.38
N LEU A 150 -11.43 1.16 9.91
CA LEU A 150 -11.30 2.38 9.10
C LEU A 150 -10.11 2.29 8.14
N VAL A 151 -8.99 1.74 8.59
CA VAL A 151 -7.82 1.48 7.73
C VAL A 151 -8.21 0.58 6.56
N GLY A 152 -8.90 -0.53 6.82
CA GLY A 152 -9.37 -1.44 5.79
C GLY A 152 -10.29 -0.74 4.77
N ARG A 153 -11.25 0.05 5.25
CA ARG A 153 -12.17 0.82 4.39
C ARG A 153 -11.43 1.85 3.52
N LEU A 154 -10.52 2.62 4.10
CA LEU A 154 -9.74 3.62 3.36
C LEU A 154 -8.84 2.98 2.31
N THR A 155 -8.15 1.88 2.65
CA THR A 155 -7.32 1.15 1.71
C THR A 155 -8.18 0.58 0.57
N LEU A 156 -9.31 -0.05 0.89
CA LEU A 156 -10.22 -0.61 -0.11
C LEU A 156 -10.78 0.48 -1.04
N LEU A 157 -11.27 1.59 -0.49
CA LEU A 157 -11.80 2.71 -1.28
C LEU A 157 -10.71 3.32 -2.19
N ALA A 158 -9.50 3.50 -1.67
CA ALA A 158 -8.40 4.05 -2.46
C ALA A 158 -7.98 3.09 -3.59
N THR A 159 -7.85 1.80 -3.30
CA THR A 159 -7.42 0.82 -4.31
C THR A 159 -8.51 0.49 -5.31
N SER A 160 -9.69 0.06 -4.85
CA SER A 160 -10.80 -0.30 -5.76
C SER A 160 -11.35 0.92 -6.50
N GLY A 161 -11.44 2.08 -5.82
CA GLY A 161 -11.82 3.33 -6.46
C GLY A 161 -10.84 3.75 -7.55
N GLY A 162 -9.53 3.61 -7.31
CA GLY A 162 -8.50 3.89 -8.30
C GLY A 162 -8.55 2.95 -9.51
N VAL A 163 -8.76 1.65 -9.27
CA VAL A 163 -8.94 0.65 -10.34
C VAL A 163 -10.16 0.98 -11.21
N ALA A 164 -11.27 1.35 -10.62
CA ALA A 164 -12.49 1.72 -11.35
C ALA A 164 -12.37 3.09 -12.06
N ALA A 165 -11.78 4.09 -11.40
CA ALA A 165 -11.63 5.42 -11.96
C ALA A 165 -10.62 5.48 -13.11
N GLY A 166 -9.61 4.60 -13.12
CA GLY A 166 -8.58 4.56 -14.16
C GLY A 166 -9.16 4.46 -15.57
N PRO A 167 -9.92 3.42 -15.90
CA PRO A 167 -10.53 3.28 -17.21
C PRO A 167 -11.51 4.39 -17.57
N ILE A 168 -12.29 4.87 -16.59
CA ILE A 168 -13.24 5.97 -16.81
C ILE A 168 -12.48 7.24 -17.21
N LEU A 169 -11.45 7.61 -16.46
CA LEU A 169 -10.64 8.78 -16.76
C LEU A 169 -9.85 8.61 -18.06
N GLY A 170 -9.34 7.41 -18.34
CA GLY A 170 -8.66 7.09 -19.59
C GLY A 170 -9.58 7.31 -20.80
N GLY A 171 -10.79 6.80 -20.73
CA GLY A 171 -11.81 6.97 -21.78
C GLY A 171 -12.26 8.42 -21.95
N LEU A 172 -12.55 9.12 -20.85
CA LEU A 172 -12.99 10.52 -20.89
C LEU A 172 -11.90 11.45 -21.43
N LEU A 173 -10.67 11.29 -20.94
CA LEU A 173 -9.53 12.14 -21.34
C LEU A 173 -9.05 11.85 -22.77
N SER A 174 -9.26 10.65 -23.31
CA SER A 174 -8.94 10.32 -24.69
C SER A 174 -9.83 11.06 -25.71
N GLY A 175 -10.99 11.55 -25.28
CA GLY A 175 -11.85 12.44 -26.08
C GLY A 175 -11.39 13.89 -26.12
N ILE A 176 -10.35 14.27 -25.36
CA ILE A 176 -9.86 15.63 -25.22
C ILE A 176 -8.42 15.71 -25.74
N GLY A 177 -8.20 16.36 -26.90
CA GLY A 177 -6.87 16.49 -27.49
C GLY A 177 -6.33 15.18 -28.08
N GLU A 178 -5.04 14.89 -27.89
CA GLU A 178 -4.38 13.70 -28.39
C GLU A 178 -4.75 12.46 -27.57
N PRO A 179 -5.50 11.48 -28.14
CA PRO A 179 -6.09 10.36 -27.39
C PRO A 179 -5.11 9.51 -26.60
N LEU A 180 -3.86 9.36 -27.08
CA LEU A 180 -2.82 8.57 -26.42
C LEU A 180 -1.83 9.40 -25.58
N VAL A 181 -1.90 10.72 -25.62
CA VAL A 181 -0.96 11.60 -24.90
C VAL A 181 -1.64 12.26 -23.70
N THR A 182 -2.80 12.87 -23.95
CA THR A 182 -3.52 13.67 -22.94
C THR A 182 -3.84 12.89 -21.66
N PRO A 183 -4.41 11.65 -21.69
CA PRO A 183 -4.72 10.92 -20.48
C PRO A 183 -3.49 10.65 -19.61
N TYR A 184 -2.40 10.23 -20.24
CA TYR A 184 -1.16 9.91 -19.53
C TYR A 184 -0.52 11.14 -18.91
N LEU A 185 -0.44 12.26 -19.63
CA LEU A 185 0.17 13.48 -19.12
C LEU A 185 -0.65 14.11 -17.98
N VAL A 186 -1.97 14.13 -18.11
CA VAL A 186 -2.83 14.67 -17.04
C VAL A 186 -2.66 13.87 -15.75
N VAL A 187 -2.71 12.54 -15.82
CA VAL A 187 -2.55 11.69 -14.64
C VAL A 187 -1.12 11.76 -14.08
N ALA A 188 -0.10 11.80 -14.93
CA ALA A 188 1.28 12.00 -14.51
C ALA A 188 1.47 13.34 -13.78
N ALA A 189 0.86 14.42 -14.28
CA ALA A 189 0.88 15.73 -13.64
C ALA A 189 0.19 15.72 -12.27
N VAL A 190 -0.97 15.05 -12.15
CA VAL A 190 -1.67 14.89 -10.87
C VAL A 190 -0.77 14.18 -9.85
N ILE A 191 -0.12 13.08 -10.24
CA ILE A 191 0.81 12.35 -9.35
C ILE A 191 2.00 13.26 -8.99
N ALA A 192 2.55 14.02 -9.94
CA ALA A 192 3.66 14.93 -9.70
C ALA A 192 3.30 16.05 -8.71
N VAL A 193 2.04 16.51 -8.68
CA VAL A 193 1.54 17.50 -7.69
C VAL A 193 1.37 16.87 -6.31
N ILE A 194 0.96 15.60 -6.22
CA ILE A 194 0.83 14.88 -4.94
C ILE A 194 2.20 14.66 -4.29
N LEU A 195 3.26 14.49 -5.08
CA LEU A 195 4.60 14.16 -4.60
C LEU A 195 5.18 15.23 -3.64
N PRO A 196 5.23 16.53 -3.95
CA PRO A 196 5.68 17.56 -3.02
C PRO A 196 4.76 17.68 -1.80
N ALA A 197 3.48 17.44 -1.95
CA ALA A 197 2.55 17.44 -0.82
C ALA A 197 2.93 16.37 0.22
N ILE A 198 3.36 15.18 -0.20
CA ILE A 198 3.87 14.15 0.70
C ILE A 198 5.19 14.59 1.35
N VAL A 199 6.08 15.25 0.61
CA VAL A 199 7.34 15.76 1.14
C VAL A 199 7.10 16.78 2.27
N VAL A 200 6.16 17.69 2.09
CA VAL A 200 5.87 18.77 3.04
C VAL A 200 5.09 18.24 4.25
N ILE A 201 4.08 17.39 4.03
CA ILE A 201 3.13 16.98 5.06
C ILE A 201 3.66 15.80 5.89
N ALA A 202 4.61 15.01 5.39
CA ALA A 202 5.19 13.86 6.08
C ALA A 202 6.69 14.03 6.36
N PRO A 203 7.15 15.07 7.10
CA PRO A 203 8.57 15.37 7.25
C PRO A 203 9.38 14.26 7.96
N HIS A 204 8.80 13.52 8.88
CA HIS A 204 9.45 12.43 9.61
C HIS A 204 8.46 11.31 9.93
N TRP A 205 8.40 10.32 9.06
CA TRP A 205 7.91 9.01 9.47
C TRP A 205 9.10 8.33 10.16
N ALA A 206 9.22 8.54 11.48
CA ALA A 206 10.12 7.70 12.26
C ALA A 206 9.86 6.26 11.85
N CYS A 207 10.92 5.52 11.53
CA CYS A 207 10.84 4.08 11.50
C CYS A 207 10.20 3.70 12.82
N ALA A 208 8.92 3.37 12.83
CA ALA A 208 8.36 2.66 13.94
C ALA A 208 9.19 1.36 13.94
N GLN A 209 10.15 1.29 14.84
CA GLN A 209 10.79 0.03 15.16
C GLN A 209 9.61 -0.86 15.52
N VAL A 210 9.26 -1.75 14.62
CA VAL A 210 8.40 -2.86 14.97
C VAL A 210 9.16 -3.50 16.11
N PRO A 211 8.63 -3.50 17.35
CA PRO A 211 9.32 -4.20 18.42
C PRO A 211 9.56 -5.60 17.88
N PRO A 212 10.77 -6.17 18.04
CA PRO A 212 11.04 -7.49 17.56
C PRO A 212 9.87 -8.33 18.03
N HIS A 213 9.17 -8.98 17.10
CA HIS A 213 8.09 -9.86 17.45
C HIS A 213 8.65 -10.74 18.55
N ARG A 214 8.26 -10.50 19.81
CA ARG A 214 8.39 -11.55 20.82
C ARG A 214 7.71 -12.70 20.15
N GLY A 215 8.52 -13.64 19.63
CA GLY A 215 7.98 -14.87 19.13
C GLY A 215 6.97 -15.27 20.16
N LEU A 216 5.72 -15.43 19.78
CA LEU A 216 4.76 -16.11 20.61
C LEU A 216 5.46 -17.43 20.93
N ALA A 217 6.15 -17.43 22.08
CA ALA A 217 6.66 -18.66 22.62
C ALA A 217 5.41 -19.51 22.75
N LEU A 218 5.39 -20.66 22.10
CA LEU A 218 4.31 -21.63 22.19
C LEU A 218 3.96 -21.96 23.67
N ALA A 219 4.84 -21.54 24.59
CA ALA A 219 4.66 -21.61 26.05
C ALA A 219 3.60 -20.66 26.62
N ASP A 220 3.21 -19.58 25.88
CA ASP A 220 2.21 -18.60 26.37
C ASP A 220 0.79 -18.89 25.85
N VAL A 221 0.59 -19.97 25.11
CA VAL A 221 -0.77 -20.44 24.79
C VAL A 221 -1.25 -21.21 26.02
N PRO A 222 -2.20 -20.65 26.81
CA PRO A 222 -2.79 -21.45 27.88
C PRO A 222 -3.38 -22.71 27.25
N PRO A 223 -3.18 -23.88 27.86
CA PRO A 223 -3.78 -25.12 27.37
C PRO A 223 -5.28 -24.89 27.18
N PRO A 224 -5.88 -25.42 26.10
CA PRO A 224 -7.32 -25.31 25.92
C PRO A 224 -7.98 -25.78 27.23
N ALA A 225 -8.85 -24.91 27.78
CA ALA A 225 -9.65 -25.30 28.94
C ALA A 225 -10.43 -26.56 28.52
N ILE A 226 -10.01 -27.69 29.06
CA ILE A 226 -10.79 -28.92 28.94
C ILE A 226 -12.07 -28.62 29.72
N ASP A 227 -13.15 -28.44 29.00
CA ASP A 227 -14.47 -28.24 29.61
C ASP A 227 -14.90 -29.61 30.21
N ASP A 228 -14.63 -29.75 31.50
CA ASP A 228 -15.00 -30.95 32.31
C ASP A 228 -16.53 -31.14 32.42
N ARG A 229 -17.30 -30.54 31.50
CA ARG A 229 -18.77 -30.70 31.51
C ARG A 229 -19.27 -32.03 30.96
N ASP A 230 -18.41 -32.82 30.31
CA ASP A 230 -18.82 -34.08 29.71
C ASP A 230 -18.81 -35.27 30.72
N ASP A 231 -18.25 -35.09 31.93
CA ASP A 231 -18.18 -36.16 32.93
C ASP A 231 -19.48 -36.38 33.73
N HIS A 232 -20.55 -35.65 33.44
CA HIS A 232 -21.85 -35.79 34.12
C HIS A 232 -22.91 -36.52 33.30
N LEU A 233 -22.58 -37.03 32.12
CA LEU A 233 -23.45 -37.99 31.42
C LEU A 233 -23.24 -39.36 32.02
N GLY A 234 -23.92 -39.60 33.14
CA GLY A 234 -24.06 -40.95 33.69
C GLY A 234 -24.62 -41.90 32.62
N PRO A 235 -24.39 -43.24 32.78
CA PRO A 235 -24.78 -44.22 31.77
C PRO A 235 -26.27 -44.08 31.43
N ASP A 236 -26.54 -43.91 30.14
CA ASP A 236 -27.87 -43.73 29.57
C ASP A 236 -28.81 -44.88 30.05
N PRO A 237 -29.85 -44.57 30.82
CA PRO A 237 -30.77 -45.60 31.36
C PRO A 237 -31.55 -46.34 30.24
N ALA A 238 -31.48 -45.84 29.00
CA ALA A 238 -32.10 -46.51 27.85
C ALA A 238 -31.30 -47.74 27.38
N ALA A 239 -29.97 -47.73 27.53
CA ALA A 239 -29.12 -48.87 27.15
C ALA A 239 -29.32 -50.09 28.11
N ALA A 240 -29.69 -49.85 29.36
CA ALA A 240 -29.91 -50.90 30.34
C ALA A 240 -31.24 -51.68 30.14
N ARG A 241 -32.15 -51.17 29.29
CA ARG A 241 -33.43 -51.91 29.02
C ARG A 241 -33.35 -52.85 27.79
N ALA A 242 -32.38 -52.65 26.90
CA ALA A 242 -32.23 -53.44 25.67
C ALA A 242 -31.58 -54.84 25.92
N SER A 243 -30.95 -55.06 27.07
CA SER A 243 -30.27 -56.31 27.36
C SER A 243 -31.16 -57.35 28.17
N ARG A 244 -32.47 -57.07 28.30
CA ARG A 244 -33.42 -57.97 29.03
C ARG A 244 -34.63 -58.42 28.19
N LEU A 245 -34.48 -58.58 26.89
CA LEU A 245 -35.45 -59.26 26.03
C LEU A 245 -34.77 -60.39 25.28
#